data_8f75aa36b501135bbecfde8f2c4a0aba
#
_entry.id   8f75aa36b501135bbecfde8f2c4a0aba
#
_cell.length_a   1.000
_cell.length_b   1.000
_cell.length_c   1.000
_cell.angle_alpha   90.00
_cell.angle_beta   90.00
_cell.angle_gamma   90.00
#
_symmetry.space_group_name_H-M   'P 1'
#
loop_
_entity.id
_entity.type
_entity.pdbx_description
1 polymer ?
#
loop_
_entity_poly.entity_id
_entity_poly.type
_entity_poly.pdbx_seq_one_letter_code
_entity_poly.pdbx_strand_id
1 'polypeptide(L)'
;MPDLAGSSPDPLLPVVFFRIIARLRLDTRTQQILMPLVLFLPLVSLAIYLIPIYLLRRKAYARAQDYFVSSEHSPPGVIRNSSIAYALKMATFGPFFVWGASGDFWPAIIYSTFFGLGVCLIYMVRRPMLAFMESALHGDRSITVHDFIARQHGNDPRVRLFASCLTVFAILALVIGEALVVATFLKPILSDNATATSVFVSAFLALMASYAMLSGNSGVMRSAQSQLGMLYLGLFGSTALLLYLLISALRPMSPHSTFAMVFVAACCAVMPFYRRSVYVDTSPIRAANPNTDRPGREPLAARLFRRFEKILNACISVCAAWVIVLVAMQLYSDGLPAIARESAAALQTGTRLSGMGLVALLLLPLFHPVVDMTNWQRLAAFEKDARDIEPNQRPAIFRGILRIYAIETPLMSLFMCMFGVIAVVAMATPSGADAIEAFIRELAAEDNAMASAALALLLVSVFAIALSTMSSLFSASLCTVRYDVLPAFWPERASAAAQTGEGTTRRLVMAGGGLYLVMIVAGFLIADAYLQISFASSEFLALLFAFYCAQLAFVPLVLGPVMARTSAGFGTVSARWALVILGVSAVMGVLAVTIYVATRNESWLWAAVPACLGSGFLLFVMARRWPGKPPAAA
;
A
#
# COMPACT_ATOMS: atom_id res chain seq x y z
N MET A 1 3.25 55.07 36.01
CA MET A 1 2.88 54.29 34.84
C MET A 1 2.10 53.09 35.34
N PRO A 2 0.77 53.11 35.19
CA PRO A 2 -0.05 52.00 35.68
C PRO A 2 -0.33 51.00 34.57
N ASP A 3 -0.27 49.74 34.97
CA ASP A 3 -0.98 48.55 34.58
C ASP A 3 -1.70 48.51 33.22
N LEU A 4 -1.03 47.86 32.24
CA LEU A 4 -1.64 47.21 31.11
C LEU A 4 -1.50 45.67 31.29
N ALA A 5 -2.06 45.17 32.40
CA ALA A 5 -2.21 43.73 32.60
C ALA A 5 -3.71 43.41 32.49
N GLY A 6 -4.06 42.54 31.54
CA GLY A 6 -5.22 41.69 31.64
C GLY A 6 -6.51 42.15 30.95
N SER A 7 -6.53 42.09 29.62
CA SER A 7 -7.77 41.69 28.94
C SER A 7 -7.55 40.25 28.42
N SER A 8 -8.04 39.27 29.20
CA SER A 8 -8.20 37.91 28.67
C SER A 8 -9.08 37.99 27.41
N PRO A 9 -8.66 37.41 26.28
CA PRO A 9 -9.50 37.38 25.09
C PRO A 9 -10.82 36.69 25.44
N ASP A 10 -11.90 37.35 25.08
CA ASP A 10 -13.27 36.95 25.37
C ASP A 10 -13.51 35.51 24.84
N PRO A 11 -13.77 34.51 25.70
CA PRO A 11 -13.94 33.12 25.28
C PRO A 11 -15.22 32.91 24.44
N LEU A 12 -15.99 33.96 24.18
CA LEU A 12 -17.26 33.90 23.44
C LEU A 12 -17.09 33.83 21.91
N LEU A 13 -15.95 34.24 21.34
CA LEU A 13 -15.77 34.26 19.88
C LEU A 13 -15.79 32.87 19.25
N PRO A 14 -15.09 31.84 19.77
CA PRO A 14 -15.18 30.48 19.28
C PRO A 14 -16.61 29.91 19.47
N VAL A 15 -17.25 30.14 20.61
CA VAL A 15 -18.57 29.63 20.93
C VAL A 15 -19.65 30.22 20.00
N VAL A 16 -19.53 31.51 19.63
CA VAL A 16 -20.47 32.16 18.69
C VAL A 16 -20.30 31.60 17.29
N PHE A 17 -19.06 31.42 16.83
CA PHE A 17 -18.78 30.83 15.52
C PHE A 17 -19.29 29.38 15.43
N PHE A 18 -19.07 28.56 16.46
CA PHE A 18 -19.64 27.20 16.55
C PHE A 18 -21.15 27.16 16.61
N ARG A 19 -21.79 28.11 17.31
CA ARG A 19 -23.27 28.21 17.34
C ARG A 19 -23.85 28.62 15.99
N ILE A 20 -23.15 29.41 15.20
CA ILE A 20 -23.58 29.76 13.83
C ILE A 20 -23.47 28.54 12.92
N ILE A 21 -22.37 27.78 13.00
CA ILE A 21 -22.18 26.57 12.18
C ILE A 21 -23.12 25.43 12.65
N ALA A 22 -23.31 25.24 13.96
CA ALA A 22 -24.26 24.26 14.51
C ALA A 22 -25.73 24.56 14.16
N ARG A 23 -26.06 25.83 13.88
CA ARG A 23 -27.41 26.23 13.39
C ARG A 23 -27.62 25.93 11.90
N LEU A 24 -26.59 25.58 11.14
CA LEU A 24 -26.74 24.97 9.81
C LEU A 24 -27.25 23.53 9.95
N ARG A 25 -28.32 23.28 10.71
CA ARG A 25 -29.07 22.02 10.60
C ARG A 25 -29.60 21.96 9.19
N LEU A 26 -28.97 21.09 8.39
CA LEU A 26 -29.49 20.78 7.06
C LEU A 26 -30.89 20.19 7.23
N ASP A 27 -31.82 20.74 6.47
CA ASP A 27 -33.21 20.32 6.43
C ASP A 27 -33.32 18.83 6.08
N THR A 28 -34.35 18.14 6.58
CA THR A 28 -34.64 16.71 6.34
C THR A 28 -34.62 16.33 4.84
N ARG A 29 -34.97 17.27 3.96
CA ARG A 29 -34.84 17.14 2.50
C ARG A 29 -33.37 16.96 2.04
N THR A 30 -32.44 17.66 2.66
CA THR A 30 -31.01 17.58 2.34
C THR A 30 -30.42 16.26 2.84
N GLN A 31 -30.93 15.70 3.94
CA GLN A 31 -30.56 14.39 4.45
C GLN A 31 -30.97 13.25 3.50
N GLN A 32 -32.17 13.32 2.91
CA GLN A 32 -32.65 12.35 1.92
C GLN A 32 -31.82 12.36 0.63
N ILE A 33 -31.14 13.47 0.31
CA ILE A 33 -30.22 13.58 -0.83
C ILE A 33 -28.83 13.08 -0.48
N LEU A 34 -28.40 13.14 0.78
CA LEU A 34 -27.05 12.76 1.21
C LEU A 34 -26.84 11.24 1.29
N MET A 35 -27.85 10.46 1.66
CA MET A 35 -27.77 8.99 1.68
C MET A 35 -27.41 8.39 0.31
N PRO A 36 -28.05 8.76 -0.81
CA PRO A 36 -27.59 8.37 -2.14
C PRO A 36 -26.17 8.85 -2.46
N LEU A 37 -25.76 10.02 -1.93
CA LEU A 37 -24.42 10.57 -2.15
C LEU A 37 -23.33 9.71 -1.50
N VAL A 38 -23.59 9.10 -0.34
CA VAL A 38 -22.65 8.18 0.35
C VAL A 38 -22.29 6.99 -0.51
N LEU A 39 -23.23 6.45 -1.28
CA LEU A 39 -22.97 5.37 -2.22
C LEU A 39 -22.51 5.87 -3.61
N PHE A 40 -22.97 7.05 -4.01
CA PHE A 40 -22.67 7.62 -5.32
C PHE A 40 -21.22 8.11 -5.41
N LEU A 41 -20.67 8.74 -4.37
CA LEU A 41 -19.32 9.28 -4.36
C LEU A 41 -18.22 8.21 -4.58
N PRO A 42 -18.25 7.04 -3.91
CA PRO A 42 -17.37 5.92 -4.21
C PRO A 42 -17.54 5.38 -5.63
N LEU A 43 -18.75 5.29 -6.16
CA LEU A 43 -19.00 4.85 -7.53
C LEU A 43 -18.46 5.85 -8.56
N VAL A 44 -18.61 7.15 -8.32
CA VAL A 44 -17.99 8.19 -9.15
C VAL A 44 -16.46 8.10 -9.09
N SER A 45 -15.89 7.86 -7.91
CA SER A 45 -14.44 7.67 -7.77
C SER A 45 -13.96 6.45 -8.58
N LEU A 46 -14.70 5.33 -8.56
CA LEU A 46 -14.44 4.17 -9.41
C LEU A 46 -14.50 4.53 -10.91
N ALA A 47 -15.50 5.29 -11.33
CA ALA A 47 -15.61 5.76 -12.72
C ALA A 47 -14.41 6.62 -13.15
N ILE A 48 -13.93 7.50 -12.26
CA ILE A 48 -12.74 8.34 -12.50
C ILE A 48 -11.49 7.47 -12.71
N TYR A 49 -11.36 6.36 -11.97
CA TYR A 49 -10.23 5.42 -12.14
C TYR A 49 -10.24 4.72 -13.50
N LEU A 50 -11.38 4.63 -14.17
CA LEU A 50 -11.49 4.04 -15.52
C LEU A 50 -11.02 4.99 -16.62
N ILE A 51 -10.94 6.29 -16.36
CA ILE A 51 -10.53 7.28 -17.39
C ILE A 51 -9.11 7.01 -17.94
N PRO A 52 -8.06 6.80 -17.11
CA PRO A 52 -6.73 6.48 -17.62
C PRO A 52 -6.73 5.21 -18.49
N ILE A 53 -7.57 4.23 -18.16
CA ILE A 53 -7.71 2.97 -18.89
C ILE A 53 -8.27 3.20 -20.29
N TYR A 54 -9.34 3.96 -20.38
CA TYR A 54 -9.95 4.29 -21.65
C TYR A 54 -8.96 5.02 -22.58
N LEU A 55 -8.12 5.89 -21.99
CA LEU A 55 -7.09 6.62 -22.72
C LEU A 55 -5.96 5.73 -23.24
N LEU A 56 -5.59 4.71 -22.46
CA LEU A 56 -4.51 3.78 -22.81
C LEU A 56 -4.98 2.59 -23.66
N ARG A 57 -6.29 2.29 -23.67
CA ARG A 57 -6.88 1.14 -24.41
C ARG A 57 -6.54 1.11 -25.91
N ARG A 58 -6.27 2.26 -26.51
CA ARG A 58 -6.00 2.38 -27.96
C ARG A 58 -4.55 2.13 -28.32
N LYS A 59 -3.66 1.91 -27.36
CA LYS A 59 -2.24 1.70 -27.61
C LYS A 59 -1.94 0.22 -27.75
N ALA A 60 -1.37 -0.14 -28.88
CA ALA A 60 -0.88 -1.45 -29.17
C ALA A 60 0.41 -1.72 -28.33
N TYR A 61 0.49 -2.86 -27.69
CA TYR A 61 1.68 -3.29 -26.99
C TYR A 61 2.55 -4.11 -27.94
N ALA A 62 3.57 -3.50 -28.52
CA ALA A 62 4.41 -4.18 -29.51
C ALA A 62 5.19 -5.38 -28.90
N ARG A 63 5.51 -5.31 -27.61
CA ARG A 63 6.25 -6.34 -26.87
C ARG A 63 5.58 -6.66 -25.53
N ALA A 64 5.82 -7.89 -25.02
CA ALA A 64 5.33 -8.27 -23.70
C ALA A 64 5.86 -7.35 -22.60
N GLN A 65 7.10 -6.87 -22.71
CA GLN A 65 7.67 -5.89 -21.77
C GLN A 65 6.91 -4.55 -21.76
N ASP A 66 6.33 -4.12 -22.89
CA ASP A 66 5.54 -2.90 -22.95
C ASP A 66 4.27 -3.03 -22.12
N TYR A 67 3.70 -4.24 -22.05
CA TYR A 67 2.54 -4.54 -21.21
C TYR A 67 2.89 -4.66 -19.72
N PHE A 68 3.95 -5.42 -19.38
CA PHE A 68 4.26 -5.78 -17.99
C PHE A 68 5.20 -4.80 -17.29
N VAL A 69 5.92 -3.96 -18.01
CA VAL A 69 6.82 -2.97 -17.44
C VAL A 69 6.25 -1.57 -17.64
N SER A 70 6.37 -1.03 -18.86
CA SER A 70 5.83 0.27 -19.24
C SER A 70 5.76 0.36 -20.76
N SER A 71 4.60 0.75 -21.30
CA SER A 71 4.40 1.00 -22.74
C SER A 71 4.79 2.41 -23.15
N GLU A 72 4.88 3.31 -22.19
CA GLU A 72 5.14 4.73 -22.38
C GLU A 72 6.14 5.20 -21.34
N HIS A 73 6.76 6.32 -21.67
CA HIS A 73 7.59 7.04 -20.71
C HIS A 73 6.76 7.39 -19.46
N SER A 74 7.07 6.74 -18.34
CA SER A 74 6.41 6.98 -17.06
C SER A 74 7.23 8.01 -16.28
N PRO A 75 6.72 9.24 -16.09
CA PRO A 75 7.45 10.23 -15.31
C PRO A 75 7.83 9.68 -13.92
N PRO A 76 8.98 10.04 -13.37
CA PRO A 76 9.41 9.59 -12.03
C PRO A 76 8.36 9.78 -10.95
N GLY A 77 7.53 10.83 -11.06
CA GLY A 77 6.40 11.07 -10.17
C GLY A 77 5.33 9.99 -10.20
N VAL A 78 5.06 9.39 -11.38
CA VAL A 78 4.09 8.26 -11.50
C VAL A 78 4.62 7.03 -10.79
N ILE A 79 5.90 6.68 -11.01
CA ILE A 79 6.55 5.53 -10.37
C ILE A 79 6.52 5.70 -8.85
N ARG A 80 6.93 6.87 -8.35
CA ARG A 80 6.90 7.22 -6.94
C ARG A 80 5.49 7.10 -6.34
N ASN A 81 4.51 7.81 -6.92
CA ASN A 81 3.16 7.86 -6.38
C ASN A 81 2.49 6.47 -6.43
N SER A 82 2.75 5.68 -7.47
CA SER A 82 2.26 4.31 -7.52
C SER A 82 2.89 3.40 -6.47
N SER A 83 4.17 3.62 -6.12
CA SER A 83 4.84 2.88 -5.05
C SER A 83 4.23 3.19 -3.69
N ILE A 84 3.96 4.46 -3.40
CA ILE A 84 3.31 4.90 -2.16
C ILE A 84 1.88 4.35 -2.07
N ALA A 85 1.09 4.53 -3.14
CA ALA A 85 -0.28 4.05 -3.20
C ALA A 85 -0.41 2.54 -2.98
N TYR A 86 0.52 1.77 -3.54
CA TYR A 86 0.58 0.32 -3.34
C TYR A 86 0.97 -0.06 -1.91
N ALA A 87 1.91 0.67 -1.30
CA ALA A 87 2.40 0.33 0.04
C ALA A 87 1.37 0.63 1.14
N LEU A 88 0.47 1.58 0.89
CA LEU A 88 -0.68 1.88 1.77
C LEU A 88 -1.80 0.86 1.51
N LYS A 89 -1.64 -0.36 2.02
CA LYS A 89 -2.55 -1.49 1.82
C LYS A 89 -3.71 -1.46 2.80
N MET A 90 -4.86 -2.03 2.42
CA MET A 90 -5.95 -2.27 3.37
C MET A 90 -5.51 -3.23 4.49
N ALA A 91 -4.73 -4.26 4.13
CA ALA A 91 -4.08 -5.15 5.10
C ALA A 91 -3.17 -4.42 6.12
N THR A 92 -2.75 -3.18 5.82
CA THR A 92 -2.02 -2.31 6.74
C THR A 92 -2.98 -1.35 7.47
N PHE A 93 -3.96 -0.79 6.75
CA PHE A 93 -4.91 0.18 7.30
C PHE A 93 -5.63 -0.35 8.55
N GLY A 94 -6.14 -1.58 8.51
CA GLY A 94 -6.89 -2.13 9.60
C GLY A 94 -6.09 -2.33 10.90
N PRO A 95 -4.97 -3.07 10.89
CA PRO A 95 -4.13 -3.17 12.07
C PRO A 95 -3.73 -1.81 12.64
N PHE A 96 -3.37 -0.85 11.78
CA PHE A 96 -3.03 0.51 12.24
C PHE A 96 -4.21 1.22 12.89
N PHE A 97 -5.40 1.13 12.28
CA PHE A 97 -6.62 1.66 12.88
C PHE A 97 -6.88 1.06 14.28
N VAL A 98 -6.78 -0.27 14.40
CA VAL A 98 -7.03 -0.98 15.66
C VAL A 98 -5.98 -0.65 16.72
N TRP A 99 -4.70 -0.56 16.36
CA TRP A 99 -3.66 -0.11 17.28
C TRP A 99 -3.93 1.32 17.77
N GLY A 100 -4.34 2.21 16.88
CA GLY A 100 -4.78 3.55 17.24
C GLY A 100 -5.98 3.53 18.18
N ALA A 101 -7.05 2.81 17.80
CA ALA A 101 -8.27 2.67 18.58
C ALA A 101 -8.02 2.12 20.00
N SER A 102 -7.02 1.25 20.16
CA SER A 102 -6.61 0.69 21.46
C SER A 102 -5.60 1.55 22.24
N GLY A 103 -5.09 2.62 21.64
CA GLY A 103 -4.05 3.48 22.24
C GLY A 103 -2.64 2.86 22.24
N ASP A 104 -2.42 1.77 21.52
CA ASP A 104 -1.10 1.12 21.40
C ASP A 104 -0.36 1.60 20.15
N PHE A 105 0.40 2.68 20.24
CA PHE A 105 1.08 3.30 19.10
C PHE A 105 2.39 2.62 18.70
N TRP A 106 3.03 1.90 19.62
CA TRP A 106 4.36 1.33 19.40
C TRP A 106 4.45 0.37 18.23
N PRO A 107 3.48 -0.54 18.02
CA PRO A 107 3.47 -1.40 16.83
C PRO A 107 3.46 -0.62 15.52
N ALA A 108 2.66 0.45 15.46
CA ALA A 108 2.57 1.31 14.29
C ALA A 108 3.87 2.07 14.04
N ILE A 109 4.48 2.63 15.09
CA ILE A 109 5.77 3.35 15.02
C ILE A 109 6.88 2.43 14.53
N ILE A 110 7.00 1.23 15.12
CA ILE A 110 8.03 0.25 14.77
C ILE A 110 7.84 -0.17 13.31
N TYR A 111 6.66 -0.63 12.93
CA TYR A 111 6.38 -1.05 11.56
C TYR A 111 6.71 0.05 10.55
N SER A 112 6.21 1.26 10.77
CA SER A 112 6.42 2.40 9.88
C SER A 112 7.90 2.77 9.75
N THR A 113 8.63 2.82 10.85
CA THR A 113 10.06 3.14 10.86
C THR A 113 10.85 2.09 10.07
N PHE A 114 10.61 0.82 10.34
CA PHE A 114 11.33 -0.26 9.66
C PHE A 114 10.91 -0.45 8.19
N PHE A 115 9.68 -0.07 7.83
CA PHE A 115 9.30 0.02 6.43
C PHE A 115 10.11 1.09 5.68
N GLY A 116 10.26 2.27 6.25
CA GLY A 116 11.12 3.32 5.69
C GLY A 116 12.58 2.86 5.53
N LEU A 117 13.12 2.15 6.53
CA LEU A 117 14.44 1.54 6.45
C LEU A 117 14.53 0.44 5.38
N GLY A 118 13.47 -0.35 5.19
CA GLY A 118 13.37 -1.36 4.14
C GLY A 118 13.43 -0.75 2.74
N VAL A 119 12.77 0.39 2.53
CA VAL A 119 12.90 1.15 1.28
C VAL A 119 14.33 1.68 1.11
N CYS A 120 14.98 2.14 2.18
CA CYS A 120 16.40 2.52 2.13
C CYS A 120 17.29 1.32 1.79
N LEU A 121 16.95 0.12 2.23
CA LEU A 121 17.67 -1.11 1.88
C LEU A 121 17.63 -1.38 0.37
N ILE A 122 16.52 -1.09 -0.33
CA ILE A 122 16.47 -1.13 -1.81
C ILE A 122 17.56 -0.26 -2.41
N TYR A 123 17.78 0.94 -1.86
CA TYR A 123 18.82 1.84 -2.35
C TYR A 123 20.23 1.25 -2.15
N MET A 124 20.48 0.56 -1.06
CA MET A 124 21.76 -0.10 -0.78
C MET A 124 22.03 -1.23 -1.77
N VAL A 125 21.01 -2.03 -2.10
CA VAL A 125 21.12 -3.19 -3.01
C VAL A 125 20.89 -2.85 -4.49
N ARG A 126 20.64 -1.60 -4.84
CA ARG A 126 20.21 -1.16 -6.18
C ARG A 126 21.13 -1.56 -7.33
N ARG A 127 22.46 -1.53 -7.12
CA ARG A 127 23.43 -1.76 -8.22
C ARG A 127 23.24 -3.10 -8.92
N PRO A 128 23.26 -4.25 -8.22
CA PRO A 128 23.01 -5.53 -8.87
C PRO A 128 21.59 -5.69 -9.39
N MET A 129 20.59 -5.07 -8.74
CA MET A 129 19.20 -5.12 -9.19
C MET A 129 19.02 -4.35 -10.51
N LEU A 130 19.52 -3.12 -10.60
CA LEU A 130 19.40 -2.30 -11.82
C LEU A 130 20.21 -2.89 -12.96
N ALA A 131 21.44 -3.39 -12.72
CA ALA A 131 22.24 -4.07 -13.73
C ALA A 131 21.56 -5.33 -14.29
N PHE A 132 20.87 -6.09 -13.42
CA PHE A 132 20.05 -7.21 -13.86
C PHE A 132 18.89 -6.75 -14.74
N MET A 133 18.15 -5.72 -14.32
CA MET A 133 17.01 -5.17 -15.05
C MET A 133 17.44 -4.60 -16.41
N GLU A 134 18.53 -3.86 -16.45
CA GLU A 134 19.11 -3.34 -17.70
C GLU A 134 19.40 -4.46 -18.69
N SER A 135 20.11 -5.52 -18.23
CA SER A 135 20.39 -6.71 -19.05
C SER A 135 19.12 -7.44 -19.51
N ALA A 136 18.12 -7.57 -18.63
CA ALA A 136 16.86 -8.23 -18.94
C ALA A 136 16.03 -7.46 -19.97
N LEU A 137 15.97 -6.14 -19.84
CA LEU A 137 15.24 -5.25 -20.73
C LEU A 137 15.86 -5.19 -22.16
N HIS A 138 17.18 -5.33 -22.30
CA HIS A 138 17.82 -5.41 -23.62
C HIS A 138 17.49 -6.70 -24.35
N GLY A 139 17.36 -7.82 -23.64
CA GLY A 139 17.14 -9.14 -24.21
C GLY A 139 15.68 -9.60 -24.26
N ASP A 140 14.70 -8.73 -23.98
CA ASP A 140 13.27 -9.10 -23.79
C ASP A 140 13.08 -10.29 -22.83
N ARG A 141 13.89 -10.32 -21.77
CA ARG A 141 13.93 -11.40 -20.78
C ARG A 141 13.10 -11.07 -19.56
N SER A 142 12.98 -12.04 -18.66
CA SER A 142 12.29 -11.87 -17.38
C SER A 142 12.96 -10.80 -16.51
N ILE A 143 12.13 -9.93 -15.91
CA ILE A 143 12.52 -8.86 -14.99
C ILE A 143 12.18 -9.20 -13.53
N THR A 144 11.80 -10.44 -13.26
CA THR A 144 11.28 -10.88 -11.97
C THR A 144 12.39 -11.10 -10.94
N VAL A 145 12.05 -10.97 -9.66
CA VAL A 145 12.94 -11.36 -8.55
C VAL A 145 13.32 -12.85 -8.63
N HIS A 146 12.44 -13.69 -9.16
CA HIS A 146 12.63 -15.14 -9.29
C HIS A 146 13.72 -15.48 -10.30
N ASP A 147 13.73 -14.80 -11.45
CA ASP A 147 14.77 -14.95 -12.46
C ASP A 147 16.11 -14.39 -11.96
N PHE A 148 16.08 -13.29 -11.19
CA PHE A 148 17.28 -12.78 -10.52
C PHE A 148 17.88 -13.82 -9.58
N ILE A 149 17.06 -14.42 -8.69
CA ILE A 149 17.50 -15.46 -7.76
C ILE A 149 18.06 -16.65 -8.54
N ALA A 150 17.34 -17.14 -9.55
CA ALA A 150 17.77 -18.30 -10.34
C ALA A 150 19.13 -18.05 -11.00
N ARG A 151 19.34 -16.89 -11.64
CA ARG A 151 20.61 -16.54 -12.30
C ARG A 151 21.76 -16.39 -11.31
N GLN A 152 21.52 -15.84 -10.14
CA GLN A 152 22.57 -15.69 -9.12
C GLN A 152 22.97 -17.04 -8.51
N HIS A 153 22.11 -18.05 -8.57
CA HIS A 153 22.28 -19.33 -7.90
C HIS A 153 22.30 -20.53 -8.85
N GLY A 154 23.00 -20.42 -9.97
CA GLY A 154 23.28 -21.52 -10.90
C GLY A 154 22.34 -21.58 -12.11
N ASN A 155 21.52 -20.57 -12.33
CA ASN A 155 20.61 -20.43 -13.48
C ASN A 155 19.66 -21.65 -13.70
N ASP A 156 19.23 -22.27 -12.59
CA ASP A 156 18.35 -23.45 -12.62
C ASP A 156 16.87 -23.00 -12.76
N PRO A 157 16.16 -23.47 -13.79
CA PRO A 157 14.75 -23.14 -14.01
C PRO A 157 13.84 -23.64 -12.88
N ARG A 158 14.24 -24.66 -12.10
CA ARG A 158 13.48 -25.15 -10.96
C ARG A 158 13.45 -24.15 -9.83
N VAL A 159 14.57 -23.45 -9.56
CA VAL A 159 14.63 -22.38 -8.57
C VAL A 159 13.68 -21.26 -8.95
N ARG A 160 13.69 -20.84 -10.23
CA ARG A 160 12.80 -19.82 -10.76
C ARG A 160 11.34 -20.22 -10.61
N LEU A 161 10.99 -21.43 -11.07
CA LEU A 161 9.61 -21.93 -11.00
C LEU A 161 9.11 -22.00 -9.56
N PHE A 162 9.90 -22.57 -8.65
CA PHE A 162 9.50 -22.73 -7.25
C PHE A 162 9.28 -21.37 -6.56
N ALA A 163 10.21 -20.42 -6.74
CA ALA A 163 10.05 -19.06 -6.23
C ALA A 163 8.80 -18.36 -6.82
N SER A 164 8.56 -18.55 -8.11
CA SER A 164 7.39 -17.97 -8.79
C SER A 164 6.07 -18.52 -8.25
N CYS A 165 6.00 -19.83 -8.01
CA CYS A 165 4.82 -20.45 -7.41
C CYS A 165 4.55 -19.89 -6.00
N LEU A 166 5.59 -19.73 -5.16
CA LEU A 166 5.45 -19.11 -3.85
C LEU A 166 4.91 -17.67 -3.96
N THR A 167 5.40 -16.88 -4.91
CA THR A 167 4.92 -15.50 -5.11
C THR A 167 3.48 -15.45 -5.61
N VAL A 168 3.11 -16.25 -6.62
CA VAL A 168 1.73 -16.28 -7.14
C VAL A 168 0.74 -16.68 -6.04
N PHE A 169 1.11 -17.69 -5.24
CA PHE A 169 0.31 -18.11 -4.10
C PHE A 169 0.19 -17.01 -3.03
N ALA A 170 1.31 -16.39 -2.66
CA ALA A 170 1.32 -15.29 -1.70
C ALA A 170 0.45 -14.11 -2.18
N ILE A 171 0.58 -13.72 -3.45
CA ILE A 171 -0.22 -12.62 -4.00
C ILE A 171 -1.71 -12.99 -4.05
N LEU A 172 -2.06 -14.21 -4.45
CA LEU A 172 -3.45 -14.67 -4.45
C LEU A 172 -4.12 -14.44 -3.09
N ALA A 173 -3.45 -14.86 -2.05
CA ALA A 173 -4.00 -14.75 -0.71
C ALA A 173 -3.97 -13.31 -0.16
N LEU A 174 -2.98 -12.49 -0.54
CA LEU A 174 -3.02 -11.06 -0.21
C LEU A 174 -4.20 -10.35 -0.86
N VAL A 175 -4.52 -10.66 -2.13
CA VAL A 175 -5.69 -10.09 -2.81
C VAL A 175 -7.00 -10.54 -2.17
N ILE A 176 -7.10 -11.81 -1.75
CA ILE A 176 -8.24 -12.31 -0.99
C ILE A 176 -8.35 -11.58 0.36
N GLY A 177 -7.24 -11.41 1.07
CA GLY A 177 -7.20 -10.64 2.31
C GLY A 177 -7.69 -9.21 2.13
N GLU A 178 -7.21 -8.49 1.12
CA GLU A 178 -7.68 -7.14 0.78
C GLU A 178 -9.19 -7.11 0.49
N ALA A 179 -9.73 -8.15 -0.19
CA ALA A 179 -11.16 -8.28 -0.49
C ALA A 179 -11.99 -8.49 0.78
N LEU A 180 -11.51 -9.30 1.72
CA LEU A 180 -12.16 -9.52 3.03
C LEU A 180 -12.24 -8.22 3.83
N VAL A 181 -11.19 -7.39 3.77
CA VAL A 181 -11.21 -6.07 4.41
C VAL A 181 -12.29 -5.17 3.81
N VAL A 182 -12.35 -5.09 2.48
CA VAL A 182 -13.41 -4.31 1.81
C VAL A 182 -14.79 -4.82 2.23
N ALA A 183 -14.96 -6.15 2.33
CA ALA A 183 -16.21 -6.75 2.80
C ALA A 183 -16.58 -6.29 4.23
N THR A 184 -15.61 -6.26 5.15
CA THR A 184 -15.82 -5.79 6.54
C THR A 184 -16.31 -4.34 6.58
N PHE A 185 -15.75 -3.46 5.74
CA PHE A 185 -16.22 -2.07 5.64
C PHE A 185 -17.63 -1.95 5.06
N LEU A 186 -18.03 -2.86 4.18
CA LEU A 186 -19.32 -2.80 3.50
C LEU A 186 -20.46 -3.47 4.29
N LYS A 187 -20.17 -4.48 5.10
CA LYS A 187 -21.19 -5.22 5.87
C LYS A 187 -22.15 -4.29 6.65
N PRO A 188 -21.67 -3.36 7.50
CA PRO A 188 -22.57 -2.47 8.25
C PRO A 188 -23.40 -1.55 7.35
N ILE A 189 -22.84 -1.12 6.22
CA ILE A 189 -23.50 -0.21 5.26
C ILE A 189 -24.59 -0.92 4.47
N LEU A 190 -24.39 -2.21 4.17
CA LEU A 190 -25.35 -3.05 3.45
C LEU A 190 -26.28 -3.81 4.40
N SER A 191 -26.50 -3.27 5.61
CA SER A 191 -27.42 -3.82 6.63
C SER A 191 -27.09 -5.28 6.99
N ASP A 192 -25.80 -5.59 7.08
CA ASP A 192 -25.27 -6.93 7.36
C ASP A 192 -25.70 -8.03 6.36
N ASN A 193 -26.13 -7.62 5.17
CA ASN A 193 -26.53 -8.55 4.12
C ASN A 193 -25.28 -9.20 3.46
N ALA A 194 -24.93 -10.41 3.89
CA ALA A 194 -23.78 -11.15 3.41
C ALA A 194 -23.81 -11.35 1.89
N THR A 195 -24.98 -11.67 1.31
CA THR A 195 -25.10 -11.87 -0.13
C THR A 195 -24.82 -10.59 -0.91
N ALA A 196 -25.41 -9.47 -0.50
CA ALA A 196 -25.16 -8.17 -1.13
C ALA A 196 -23.69 -7.78 -1.05
N THR A 197 -23.05 -7.98 0.11
CA THR A 197 -21.63 -7.74 0.33
C THR A 197 -20.77 -8.59 -0.60
N SER A 198 -20.99 -9.89 -0.66
CA SER A 198 -20.21 -10.82 -1.49
C SER A 198 -20.39 -10.53 -2.98
N VAL A 199 -21.60 -10.19 -3.45
CA VAL A 199 -21.85 -9.76 -4.83
C VAL A 199 -21.12 -8.46 -5.16
N PHE A 200 -21.18 -7.47 -4.27
CA PHE A 200 -20.49 -6.20 -4.50
C PHE A 200 -18.97 -6.37 -4.57
N VAL A 201 -18.37 -7.10 -3.63
CA VAL A 201 -16.92 -7.35 -3.60
C VAL A 201 -16.49 -8.17 -4.82
N SER A 202 -17.27 -9.17 -5.23
CA SER A 202 -16.98 -9.94 -6.45
C SER A 202 -17.02 -9.07 -7.71
N ALA A 203 -18.01 -8.17 -7.82
CA ALA A 203 -18.08 -7.20 -8.91
C ALA A 203 -16.91 -6.21 -8.88
N PHE A 204 -16.49 -5.76 -7.71
CA PHE A 204 -15.32 -4.91 -7.51
C PHE A 204 -14.01 -5.60 -7.95
N LEU A 205 -13.84 -6.89 -7.59
CA LEU A 205 -12.71 -7.72 -8.03
C LEU A 205 -12.70 -7.89 -9.56
N ALA A 206 -13.86 -8.15 -10.16
CA ALA A 206 -13.99 -8.27 -11.61
C ALA A 206 -13.65 -6.97 -12.34
N LEU A 207 -14.09 -5.84 -11.80
CA LEU A 207 -13.75 -4.51 -12.33
C LEU A 207 -12.24 -4.26 -12.24
N MET A 208 -11.65 -4.52 -11.08
CA MET A 208 -10.21 -4.37 -10.83
C MET A 208 -9.38 -5.22 -11.80
N ALA A 209 -9.70 -6.50 -11.94
CA ALA A 209 -8.99 -7.40 -12.84
C ALA A 209 -9.15 -6.98 -14.31
N SER A 210 -10.37 -6.60 -14.70
CA SER A 210 -10.65 -6.14 -16.07
C SER A 210 -9.82 -4.94 -16.43
N TYR A 211 -9.74 -3.93 -15.55
CA TYR A 211 -8.94 -2.77 -15.86
C TYR A 211 -7.43 -3.08 -15.89
N ALA A 212 -6.92 -3.87 -14.97
CA ALA A 212 -5.51 -4.26 -14.93
C ALA A 212 -5.13 -5.05 -16.21
N MET A 213 -5.99 -5.98 -16.66
CA MET A 213 -5.79 -6.72 -17.90
C MET A 213 -5.83 -5.84 -19.15
N LEU A 214 -6.69 -4.82 -19.18
CA LEU A 214 -6.85 -3.96 -20.35
C LEU A 214 -5.75 -2.91 -20.48
N SER A 215 -5.25 -2.39 -19.36
CA SER A 215 -4.33 -1.26 -19.34
C SER A 215 -2.85 -1.62 -19.13
N GLY A 216 -2.57 -2.86 -18.71
CA GLY A 216 -1.22 -3.29 -18.34
C GLY A 216 -0.64 -2.49 -17.18
N ASN A 217 0.65 -2.69 -16.91
CA ASN A 217 1.31 -2.07 -15.75
C ASN A 217 1.36 -0.53 -15.85
N SER A 218 1.50 0.03 -17.03
CA SER A 218 1.48 1.50 -17.21
C SER A 218 0.15 2.12 -16.77
N GLY A 219 -0.96 1.47 -17.11
CA GLY A 219 -2.29 1.93 -16.68
C GLY A 219 -2.50 1.77 -15.19
N VAL A 220 -2.03 0.66 -14.61
CA VAL A 220 -2.06 0.42 -13.16
C VAL A 220 -1.27 1.50 -12.43
N MET A 221 -0.05 1.83 -12.86
CA MET A 221 0.76 2.87 -12.22
C MET A 221 0.13 4.26 -12.33
N ARG A 222 -0.45 4.62 -13.47
CA ARG A 222 -1.10 5.93 -13.66
C ARG A 222 -2.40 6.04 -12.87
N SER A 223 -3.21 4.97 -12.82
CA SER A 223 -4.42 4.97 -11.99
C SER A 223 -4.08 5.05 -10.51
N ALA A 224 -3.00 4.39 -10.07
CA ALA A 224 -2.53 4.46 -8.68
C ALA A 224 -2.16 5.88 -8.24
N GLN A 225 -1.71 6.76 -9.16
CA GLN A 225 -1.49 8.17 -8.86
C GLN A 225 -2.78 8.89 -8.46
N SER A 226 -3.87 8.67 -9.20
CA SER A 226 -5.18 9.26 -8.88
C SER A 226 -5.78 8.65 -7.61
N GLN A 227 -5.60 7.34 -7.45
CA GLN A 227 -6.02 6.60 -6.25
C GLN A 227 -5.32 7.14 -5.01
N LEU A 228 -4.03 7.46 -5.08
CA LEU A 228 -3.29 8.10 -3.99
C LEU A 228 -3.88 9.47 -3.63
N GLY A 229 -4.24 10.27 -4.63
CA GLY A 229 -4.91 11.55 -4.39
C GLY A 229 -6.27 11.39 -3.72
N MET A 230 -7.08 10.43 -4.19
CA MET A 230 -8.40 10.13 -3.59
C MET A 230 -8.27 9.56 -2.18
N LEU A 231 -7.27 8.73 -1.92
CA LEU A 231 -6.94 8.25 -0.57
C LEU A 231 -6.69 9.42 0.38
N TYR A 232 -5.89 10.38 -0.02
CA TYR A 232 -5.60 11.55 0.83
C TYR A 232 -6.80 12.46 1.00
N LEU A 233 -7.56 12.72 -0.07
CA LEU A 233 -8.79 13.49 0.01
C LEU A 233 -9.78 12.83 1.00
N GLY A 234 -10.01 11.54 0.85
CA GLY A 234 -10.94 10.82 1.70
C GLY A 234 -10.45 10.76 3.15
N LEU A 235 -9.17 10.46 3.38
CA LEU A 235 -8.62 10.32 4.73
C LEU A 235 -8.53 11.67 5.47
N PHE A 236 -8.03 12.72 4.80
CA PHE A 236 -7.96 14.05 5.42
C PHE A 236 -9.35 14.68 5.58
N GLY A 237 -10.23 14.49 4.59
CA GLY A 237 -11.58 15.00 4.65
C GLY A 237 -12.42 14.33 5.74
N SER A 238 -12.38 12.99 5.82
CA SER A 238 -13.06 12.27 6.91
C SER A 238 -12.49 12.63 8.28
N THR A 239 -11.17 12.79 8.41
CA THR A 239 -10.54 13.25 9.65
C THR A 239 -11.03 14.65 10.04
N ALA A 240 -11.09 15.59 9.09
CA ALA A 240 -11.57 16.94 9.37
C ALA A 240 -13.03 16.94 9.88
N LEU A 241 -13.88 16.13 9.25
CA LEU A 241 -15.28 16.01 9.66
C LEU A 241 -15.44 15.31 11.02
N LEU A 242 -14.66 14.27 11.30
CA LEU A 242 -14.65 13.60 12.61
C LEU A 242 -14.13 14.52 13.71
N LEU A 243 -13.09 15.31 13.46
CA LEU A 243 -12.61 16.33 14.40
C LEU A 243 -13.69 17.38 14.67
N TYR A 244 -14.40 17.82 13.64
CA TYR A 244 -15.52 18.73 13.79
C TYR A 244 -16.62 18.13 14.69
N LEU A 245 -17.01 16.86 14.46
CA LEU A 245 -17.99 16.15 15.29
C LEU A 245 -17.52 16.02 16.74
N LEU A 246 -16.25 15.66 16.94
CA LEU A 246 -15.62 15.52 18.24
C LEU A 246 -15.68 16.83 19.05
N ILE A 247 -15.26 17.94 18.43
CA ILE A 247 -15.22 19.26 19.06
C ILE A 247 -16.64 19.79 19.32
N SER A 248 -17.56 19.63 18.36
CA SER A 248 -18.95 20.09 18.49
C SER A 248 -19.72 19.35 19.57
N ALA A 249 -19.38 18.08 19.83
CA ALA A 249 -19.99 17.28 20.89
C ALA A 249 -19.41 17.58 22.28
N LEU A 250 -18.44 18.47 22.42
CA LEU A 250 -17.72 18.80 23.66
C LEU A 250 -17.26 17.56 24.43
N ARG A 251 -16.81 16.52 23.72
CA ARG A 251 -16.37 15.28 24.34
C ARG A 251 -15.05 15.46 25.07
N PRO A 252 -14.88 14.84 26.24
CA PRO A 252 -13.62 14.94 26.98
C PRO A 252 -12.48 14.32 26.18
N MET A 253 -11.35 15.03 26.15
CA MET A 253 -10.16 14.60 25.46
C MET A 253 -9.33 13.69 26.34
N SER A 254 -8.83 12.61 25.77
CA SER A 254 -7.84 11.74 26.41
C SER A 254 -6.43 12.14 25.96
N PRO A 255 -5.38 11.78 26.72
CA PRO A 255 -4.01 11.99 26.29
C PRO A 255 -3.71 11.44 24.90
N HIS A 256 -4.27 10.29 24.55
CA HIS A 256 -4.11 9.66 23.25
C HIS A 256 -4.77 10.48 22.12
N SER A 257 -5.98 11.02 22.35
CA SER A 257 -6.67 11.85 21.36
C SER A 257 -5.96 13.18 21.13
N THR A 258 -5.43 13.80 22.18
CA THR A 258 -4.62 15.02 22.08
C THR A 258 -3.36 14.78 21.26
N PHE A 259 -2.63 13.71 21.54
CA PHE A 259 -1.45 13.32 20.75
C PHE A 259 -1.80 13.05 19.28
N ALA A 260 -2.88 12.31 19.03
CA ALA A 260 -3.32 12.00 17.67
C ALA A 260 -3.68 13.26 16.87
N MET A 261 -4.37 14.21 17.48
CA MET A 261 -4.70 15.48 16.83
C MET A 261 -3.46 16.29 16.46
N VAL A 262 -2.50 16.44 17.39
CA VAL A 262 -1.25 17.14 17.12
C VAL A 262 -0.48 16.48 15.98
N PHE A 263 -0.37 15.16 16.01
CA PHE A 263 0.33 14.40 14.97
C PHE A 263 -0.33 14.56 13.59
N VAL A 264 -1.66 14.43 13.53
CA VAL A 264 -2.43 14.58 12.29
C VAL A 264 -2.28 15.99 11.72
N ALA A 265 -2.34 17.03 12.57
CA ALA A 265 -2.13 18.40 12.14
C ALA A 265 -0.70 18.62 11.61
N ALA A 266 0.31 18.05 12.28
CA ALA A 266 1.70 18.11 11.82
C ALA A 266 1.87 17.42 10.45
N CYS A 267 1.28 16.23 10.25
CA CYS A 267 1.27 15.55 8.95
C CYS A 267 0.60 16.42 7.87
N CYS A 268 -0.56 17.00 8.16
CA CYS A 268 -1.27 17.88 7.25
C CYS A 268 -0.47 19.14 6.89
N ALA A 269 0.32 19.69 7.82
CA ALA A 269 1.18 20.83 7.58
C ALA A 269 2.39 20.48 6.71
N VAL A 270 3.03 19.34 6.97
CA VAL A 270 4.29 18.95 6.30
C VAL A 270 4.05 18.42 4.88
N MET A 271 3.00 17.61 4.66
CA MET A 271 2.77 16.91 3.40
C MET A 271 2.64 17.82 2.17
N PRO A 272 1.87 18.93 2.18
CA PRO A 272 1.78 19.83 1.03
C PRO A 272 3.11 20.50 0.68
N PHE A 273 3.91 20.91 1.69
CA PHE A 273 5.23 21.49 1.48
C PHE A 273 6.21 20.47 0.91
N TYR A 274 6.22 19.27 1.45
CA TYR A 274 7.09 18.21 1.01
C TYR A 274 6.80 17.79 -0.44
N ARG A 275 5.54 17.64 -0.82
CA ARG A 275 5.13 17.36 -2.19
C ARG A 275 5.53 18.49 -3.15
N ARG A 276 5.36 19.75 -2.76
CA ARG A 276 5.70 20.90 -3.59
C ARG A 276 7.21 21.00 -3.85
N SER A 277 8.04 20.82 -2.84
CA SER A 277 9.51 20.89 -2.96
C SER A 277 10.07 19.82 -3.92
N VAL A 278 9.41 18.68 -4.00
CA VAL A 278 9.84 17.56 -4.85
C VAL A 278 9.37 17.69 -6.29
N TYR A 279 8.23 18.34 -6.54
CA TYR A 279 7.79 18.65 -7.92
C TYR A 279 8.75 19.60 -8.64
N VAL A 280 9.46 20.45 -7.91
CA VAL A 280 10.44 21.39 -8.47
C VAL A 280 11.71 20.66 -8.95
N ASP A 281 12.12 19.58 -8.28
CA ASP A 281 13.35 18.84 -8.65
C ASP A 281 13.19 17.89 -9.86
N THR A 282 11.98 17.67 -10.36
CA THR A 282 11.75 16.89 -11.58
C THR A 282 11.75 17.75 -12.86
N SER A 283 11.97 19.05 -12.72
CA SER A 283 12.04 20.02 -13.84
C SER A 283 13.16 19.75 -14.87
N PRO A 284 14.33 19.15 -14.54
CA PRO A 284 15.37 18.87 -15.53
C PRO A 284 14.92 17.89 -16.62
N ILE A 285 14.00 16.97 -16.30
CA ILE A 285 13.51 15.97 -17.26
C ILE A 285 12.60 16.61 -18.33
N ARG A 286 11.87 17.67 -17.98
CA ARG A 286 11.10 18.48 -18.95
C ARG A 286 12.00 19.25 -19.91
N ALA A 287 13.14 19.72 -19.45
CA ALA A 287 14.10 20.46 -20.27
C ALA A 287 14.82 19.55 -21.28
N ALA A 288 15.00 18.26 -20.97
CA ALA A 288 15.72 17.32 -21.83
C ALA A 288 14.91 16.84 -23.04
N ASN A 289 13.58 17.01 -23.08
CA ASN A 289 12.75 16.60 -24.22
C ASN A 289 11.76 17.68 -24.67
N PRO A 290 12.26 18.74 -25.36
CA PRO A 290 11.44 19.87 -25.82
C PRO A 290 10.40 19.47 -26.90
N ASN A 291 10.54 18.28 -27.50
CA ASN A 291 9.62 17.80 -28.55
C ASN A 291 8.30 17.19 -28.00
N THR A 292 8.20 16.93 -26.71
CA THR A 292 6.95 16.43 -26.11
C THR A 292 5.96 17.55 -25.75
N ASP A 293 6.42 18.79 -25.71
CA ASP A 293 5.62 19.96 -25.30
C ASP A 293 5.15 20.84 -26.48
N ARG A 294 4.79 20.25 -27.62
CA ARG A 294 4.01 21.03 -28.59
C ARG A 294 2.61 21.30 -28.01
N PRO A 295 2.29 22.52 -27.56
CA PRO A 295 1.10 22.84 -26.76
C PRO A 295 -0.23 22.63 -27.49
N GLY A 296 -0.23 22.26 -28.76
CA GLY A 296 -1.43 22.13 -29.59
C GLY A 296 -2.01 20.72 -29.77
N ARG A 297 -1.32 19.65 -29.32
CA ARG A 297 -1.71 18.26 -29.64
C ARG A 297 -2.05 17.36 -28.46
N GLU A 298 -2.15 17.90 -27.27
CA GLU A 298 -2.50 17.06 -26.13
C GLU A 298 -3.98 16.65 -26.18
N PRO A 299 -4.29 15.33 -26.07
CA PRO A 299 -5.67 14.83 -26.08
C PRO A 299 -6.51 15.52 -25.00
N LEU A 300 -7.77 15.86 -25.33
CA LEU A 300 -8.71 16.51 -24.41
C LEU A 300 -8.75 15.80 -23.04
N ALA A 301 -8.75 14.48 -23.07
CA ALA A 301 -8.81 13.66 -21.87
C ALA A 301 -7.56 13.82 -20.98
N ALA A 302 -6.35 14.00 -21.53
CA ALA A 302 -5.15 14.25 -20.73
C ALA A 302 -5.19 15.64 -20.08
N ARG A 303 -5.77 16.64 -20.78
CA ARG A 303 -6.01 17.99 -20.22
C ARG A 303 -7.03 17.96 -19.09
N LEU A 304 -8.13 17.21 -19.27
CA LEU A 304 -9.16 17.04 -18.24
C LEU A 304 -8.58 16.32 -17.01
N PHE A 305 -7.77 15.28 -17.22
CA PHE A 305 -7.13 14.55 -16.14
C PHE A 305 -6.17 15.44 -15.32
N ARG A 306 -5.34 16.27 -15.98
CA ARG A 306 -4.49 17.23 -15.26
C ARG A 306 -5.28 18.30 -14.52
N ARG A 307 -6.41 18.76 -15.07
CA ARG A 307 -7.32 19.68 -14.34
C ARG A 307 -7.89 18.99 -13.11
N PHE A 308 -8.33 17.74 -13.26
CA PHE A 308 -8.81 16.94 -12.14
C PHE A 308 -7.76 16.78 -11.05
N GLU A 309 -6.51 16.44 -11.38
CA GLU A 309 -5.42 16.35 -10.40
C GLU A 309 -5.16 17.68 -9.68
N LYS A 310 -5.23 18.81 -10.40
CA LYS A 310 -5.08 20.14 -9.77
C LYS A 310 -6.23 20.42 -8.79
N ILE A 311 -7.46 20.14 -9.17
CA ILE A 311 -8.64 20.30 -8.30
C ILE A 311 -8.50 19.38 -7.07
N LEU A 312 -8.15 18.11 -7.29
CA LEU A 312 -7.95 17.14 -6.23
C LEU A 312 -6.89 17.60 -5.22
N ASN A 313 -5.74 18.08 -5.70
CA ASN A 313 -4.69 18.62 -4.83
C ASN A 313 -5.14 19.89 -4.07
N ALA A 314 -5.95 20.74 -4.68
CA ALA A 314 -6.54 21.90 -4.00
C ALA A 314 -7.50 21.44 -2.89
N CYS A 315 -8.39 20.49 -3.16
CA CYS A 315 -9.30 19.92 -2.16
C CYS A 315 -8.53 19.28 -0.99
N ILE A 316 -7.48 18.49 -1.28
CA ILE A 316 -6.61 17.90 -0.24
C ILE A 316 -5.99 19.00 0.63
N SER A 317 -5.49 20.08 0.02
CA SER A 317 -4.90 21.21 0.75
C SER A 317 -5.92 21.94 1.62
N VAL A 318 -7.16 22.09 1.15
CA VAL A 318 -8.25 22.67 1.93
C VAL A 318 -8.60 21.79 3.13
N CYS A 319 -8.76 20.47 2.92
CA CYS A 319 -9.01 19.52 4.02
C CYS A 319 -7.87 19.53 5.05
N ALA A 320 -6.61 19.54 4.59
CA ALA A 320 -5.46 19.61 5.47
C ALA A 320 -5.43 20.93 6.28
N ALA A 321 -5.70 22.06 5.63
CA ALA A 321 -5.78 23.35 6.32
C ALA A 321 -6.92 23.35 7.36
N TRP A 322 -8.04 22.74 7.02
CA TRP A 322 -9.19 22.64 7.94
C TRP A 322 -8.85 21.81 9.19
N VAL A 323 -8.17 20.68 9.02
CA VAL A 323 -7.65 19.88 10.14
C VAL A 323 -6.75 20.73 11.04
N ILE A 324 -5.80 21.47 10.45
CA ILE A 324 -4.87 22.33 11.21
C ILE A 324 -5.65 23.38 12.02
N VAL A 325 -6.64 24.04 11.41
CA VAL A 325 -7.47 25.07 12.08
C VAL A 325 -8.24 24.46 13.24
N LEU A 326 -8.92 23.33 13.05
CA LEU A 326 -9.68 22.67 14.10
C LEU A 326 -8.80 22.24 15.27
N VAL A 327 -7.65 21.66 14.99
CA VAL A 327 -6.68 21.31 16.02
C VAL A 327 -6.14 22.54 16.73
N ALA A 328 -5.78 23.59 16.01
CA ALA A 328 -5.31 24.84 16.62
C ALA A 328 -6.35 25.49 17.54
N MET A 329 -7.63 25.45 17.17
CA MET A 329 -8.73 25.93 18.02
C MET A 329 -8.83 25.12 19.31
N GLN A 330 -8.77 23.79 19.24
CA GLN A 330 -8.81 22.91 20.40
C GLN A 330 -7.58 23.12 21.30
N LEU A 331 -6.39 23.20 20.69
CA LEU A 331 -5.14 23.44 21.42
C LEU A 331 -5.11 24.80 22.14
N TYR A 332 -5.75 25.79 21.55
CA TYR A 332 -5.87 27.10 22.16
C TYR A 332 -6.75 27.07 23.43
N SER A 333 -7.81 26.23 23.42
CA SER A 333 -8.69 26.06 24.58
C SER A 333 -8.00 25.34 25.74
N ASP A 334 -7.15 24.35 25.47
CA ASP A 334 -6.59 23.45 26.48
C ASP A 334 -5.22 23.90 27.02
N GLY A 335 -4.53 24.79 26.30
CA GLY A 335 -3.20 25.34 26.66
C GLY A 335 -2.02 24.40 26.34
N LEU A 336 -0.97 24.97 25.73
CA LEU A 336 0.24 24.22 25.28
C LEU A 336 0.91 23.34 26.35
N PRO A 337 1.04 23.75 27.65
CA PRO A 337 1.69 22.90 28.66
C PRO A 337 0.89 21.64 29.01
N ALA A 338 -0.44 21.71 28.97
CA ALA A 338 -1.29 20.53 29.19
C ALA A 338 -1.12 19.53 28.06
N ILE A 339 -1.12 19.99 26.82
CA ILE A 339 -0.94 19.19 25.61
C ILE A 339 0.38 18.46 25.59
N ALA A 340 1.50 19.14 25.91
CA ALA A 340 2.81 18.52 25.96
C ALA A 340 2.87 17.39 27.00
N ARG A 341 2.24 17.59 28.16
CA ARG A 341 2.16 16.60 29.22
C ARG A 341 1.31 15.39 28.82
N GLU A 342 0.15 15.62 28.21
CA GLU A 342 -0.74 14.56 27.74
C GLU A 342 -0.12 13.75 26.60
N SER A 343 0.55 14.43 25.64
CA SER A 343 1.24 13.75 24.54
C SER A 343 2.39 12.87 25.05
N ALA A 344 3.15 13.33 26.06
CA ALA A 344 4.18 12.54 26.70
C ALA A 344 3.58 11.32 27.44
N ALA A 345 2.47 11.50 28.15
CA ALA A 345 1.77 10.41 28.83
C ALA A 345 1.23 9.35 27.84
N ALA A 346 0.72 9.76 26.69
CA ALA A 346 0.27 8.83 25.65
C ALA A 346 1.39 7.93 25.11
N LEU A 347 2.60 8.45 24.97
CA LEU A 347 3.78 7.69 24.52
C LEU A 347 4.41 6.83 25.62
N GLN A 348 4.10 7.09 26.89
CA GLN A 348 4.59 6.28 28.01
C GLN A 348 3.80 4.97 28.20
N THR A 349 2.64 4.83 27.58
CA THR A 349 1.90 3.56 27.59
C THR A 349 2.74 2.49 26.86
N GLY A 350 3.12 1.44 27.57
CA GLY A 350 3.86 0.31 26.99
C GLY A 350 3.04 -0.45 25.95
N THR A 351 3.71 -1.08 25.02
CA THR A 351 3.03 -1.95 24.03
C THR A 351 2.50 -3.22 24.69
N ARG A 352 1.35 -3.69 24.22
CA ARG A 352 0.75 -4.99 24.59
C ARG A 352 1.38 -6.16 23.82
N LEU A 353 2.19 -5.87 22.80
CA LEU A 353 2.83 -6.91 22.00
C LEU A 353 3.94 -7.62 22.80
N SER A 354 4.04 -8.92 22.56
CA SER A 354 5.18 -9.72 23.04
C SER A 354 6.50 -9.26 22.41
N GLY A 355 7.63 -9.56 23.04
CA GLY A 355 8.95 -9.28 22.45
C GLY A 355 9.12 -9.94 21.07
N MET A 356 8.55 -11.12 20.85
CA MET A 356 8.54 -11.79 19.54
C MET A 356 7.69 -11.02 18.51
N GLY A 357 6.57 -10.44 18.94
CA GLY A 357 5.75 -9.56 18.10
C GLY A 357 6.52 -8.32 17.63
N LEU A 358 7.27 -7.70 18.51
CA LEU A 358 8.13 -6.57 18.14
C LEU A 358 9.20 -6.97 17.13
N VAL A 359 9.83 -8.14 17.29
CA VAL A 359 10.82 -8.66 16.32
C VAL A 359 10.16 -8.91 14.96
N ALA A 360 8.99 -9.51 14.91
CA ALA A 360 8.26 -9.74 13.65
C ALA A 360 7.91 -8.44 12.94
N LEU A 361 7.39 -7.44 13.69
CA LEU A 361 7.05 -6.11 13.16
C LEU A 361 8.27 -5.29 12.71
N LEU A 362 9.45 -5.61 13.21
CA LEU A 362 10.71 -5.04 12.75
C LEU A 362 11.16 -5.71 11.44
N LEU A 363 11.21 -7.05 11.41
CA LEU A 363 11.82 -7.81 10.32
C LEU A 363 10.94 -7.80 9.05
N LEU A 364 9.62 -7.93 9.19
CA LEU A 364 8.71 -7.97 8.04
C LEU A 364 8.81 -6.70 7.18
N PRO A 365 8.57 -5.49 7.69
CA PRO A 365 8.60 -4.29 6.86
C PRO A 365 10.02 -3.90 6.42
N LEU A 366 11.07 -4.33 7.16
CA LEU A 366 12.46 -4.11 6.77
C LEU A 366 12.83 -4.87 5.50
N PHE A 367 12.44 -6.12 5.37
CA PHE A 367 12.90 -6.99 4.29
C PHE A 367 11.91 -7.14 3.14
N HIS A 368 10.60 -7.05 3.41
CA HIS A 368 9.58 -7.23 2.40
C HIS A 368 9.74 -6.29 1.17
N PRO A 369 10.05 -4.99 1.29
CA PRO A 369 10.18 -4.11 0.13
C PRO A 369 11.24 -4.56 -0.89
N VAL A 370 12.27 -5.29 -0.45
CA VAL A 370 13.38 -5.77 -1.31
C VAL A 370 12.97 -6.96 -2.16
N VAL A 371 12.06 -7.80 -1.67
CA VAL A 371 11.64 -9.04 -2.34
C VAL A 371 10.26 -8.93 -3.00
N ASP A 372 9.57 -7.84 -2.79
CA ASP A 372 8.23 -7.59 -3.32
C ASP A 372 8.26 -7.43 -4.85
N MET A 373 7.61 -8.33 -5.56
CA MET A 373 7.56 -8.35 -7.02
C MET A 373 6.98 -7.06 -7.62
N THR A 374 6.07 -6.38 -6.93
CA THR A 374 5.51 -5.10 -7.41
C THR A 374 6.55 -3.98 -7.40
N ASN A 375 7.45 -3.96 -6.42
CA ASN A 375 8.58 -3.05 -6.39
C ASN A 375 9.56 -3.35 -7.53
N TRP A 376 9.82 -4.62 -7.83
CA TRP A 376 10.66 -5.03 -8.96
C TRP A 376 10.10 -4.54 -10.29
N GLN A 377 8.80 -4.65 -10.52
CA GLN A 377 8.16 -4.11 -11.73
C GLN A 377 8.33 -2.58 -11.85
N ARG A 378 8.22 -1.84 -10.74
CA ARG A 378 8.40 -0.38 -10.74
C ARG A 378 9.86 0.02 -10.96
N LEU A 379 10.79 -0.72 -10.39
CA LEU A 379 12.23 -0.53 -10.65
C LEU A 379 12.57 -0.82 -12.11
N ALA A 380 11.98 -1.86 -12.70
CA ALA A 380 12.15 -2.14 -14.13
C ALA A 380 11.55 -1.03 -15.01
N ALA A 381 10.39 -0.47 -14.64
CA ALA A 381 9.80 0.67 -15.32
C ALA A 381 10.72 1.90 -15.22
N PHE A 382 11.30 2.17 -14.05
CA PHE A 382 12.29 3.24 -13.88
C PHE A 382 13.50 3.00 -14.80
N GLU A 383 14.08 1.81 -14.80
CA GLU A 383 15.28 1.52 -15.60
C GLU A 383 15.00 1.62 -17.11
N LYS A 384 13.81 1.18 -17.55
CA LYS A 384 13.38 1.35 -18.95
C LYS A 384 13.32 2.82 -19.36
N ASP A 385 12.69 3.65 -18.52
CA ASP A 385 12.48 5.07 -18.79
C ASP A 385 13.76 5.90 -18.56
N ALA A 386 14.66 5.41 -17.70
CA ALA A 386 15.93 6.06 -17.41
C ALA A 386 16.92 6.03 -18.60
N ARG A 387 16.65 5.24 -19.64
CA ARG A 387 17.51 5.20 -20.85
C ARG A 387 17.62 6.55 -21.54
N ASP A 388 16.54 7.35 -21.49
CA ASP A 388 16.48 8.68 -22.07
C ASP A 388 17.03 9.78 -21.13
N ILE A 389 17.44 9.39 -19.91
CA ILE A 389 18.02 10.29 -18.91
C ILE A 389 19.54 10.19 -18.95
N GLU A 390 20.22 11.33 -18.85
CA GLU A 390 21.68 11.35 -18.76
C GLU A 390 22.18 10.45 -17.62
N PRO A 391 23.22 9.62 -17.85
CA PRO A 391 23.72 8.64 -16.87
C PRO A 391 24.09 9.24 -15.50
N ASN A 392 24.58 10.48 -15.48
CA ASN A 392 24.95 11.22 -14.27
C ASN A 392 23.75 11.66 -13.43
N GLN A 393 22.57 11.85 -14.03
CA GLN A 393 21.35 12.29 -13.35
C GLN A 393 20.51 11.11 -12.80
N ARG A 394 20.62 9.91 -13.40
CA ARG A 394 19.85 8.71 -13.00
C ARG A 394 19.94 8.39 -11.51
N PRO A 395 21.13 8.38 -10.86
CA PRO A 395 21.23 8.07 -9.42
C PRO A 395 20.55 9.10 -8.53
N ALA A 396 20.54 10.37 -8.91
CA ALA A 396 19.91 11.44 -8.15
C ALA A 396 18.39 11.33 -8.21
N ILE A 397 17.81 11.08 -9.39
CA ILE A 397 16.37 10.89 -9.58
C ILE A 397 15.90 9.64 -8.84
N PHE A 398 16.62 8.52 -8.97
CA PHE A 398 16.31 7.29 -8.27
C PHE A 398 16.30 7.48 -6.74
N ARG A 399 17.32 8.17 -6.20
CA ARG A 399 17.39 8.53 -4.78
C ARG A 399 16.20 9.39 -4.38
N GLY A 400 15.82 10.37 -5.20
CA GLY A 400 14.65 11.23 -4.97
C GLY A 400 13.35 10.44 -4.85
N ILE A 401 13.10 9.47 -5.76
CA ILE A 401 11.93 8.58 -5.72
C ILE A 401 11.91 7.79 -4.41
N LEU A 402 12.99 7.10 -4.08
CA LEU A 402 13.07 6.25 -2.89
C LEU A 402 13.01 7.05 -1.59
N ARG A 403 13.63 8.24 -1.53
CA ARG A 403 13.58 9.10 -0.35
C ARG A 403 12.15 9.47 0.01
N ILE A 404 11.34 9.84 -0.98
CA ILE A 404 9.95 10.22 -0.73
C ILE A 404 9.13 9.01 -0.35
N TYR A 405 9.31 7.89 -1.05
CA TYR A 405 8.67 6.64 -0.73
C TYR A 405 8.98 6.19 0.71
N ALA A 406 10.26 6.31 1.14
CA ALA A 406 10.70 5.95 2.48
C ALA A 406 10.16 6.87 3.59
N ILE A 407 9.72 8.08 3.28
CA ILE A 407 9.20 9.04 4.28
C ILE A 407 7.68 9.12 4.23
N GLU A 408 7.09 9.27 3.04
CA GLU A 408 5.65 9.51 2.89
C GLU A 408 4.83 8.29 3.31
N THR A 409 5.26 7.09 2.96
CA THR A 409 4.53 5.87 3.35
C THR A 409 4.47 5.66 4.86
N PRO A 410 5.59 5.71 5.62
CA PRO A 410 5.55 5.66 7.08
C PRO A 410 4.67 6.74 7.72
N LEU A 411 4.76 7.98 7.26
CA LEU A 411 3.94 9.07 7.79
C LEU A 411 2.45 8.81 7.59
N MET A 412 2.06 8.33 6.40
CA MET A 412 0.65 8.01 6.13
C MET A 412 0.17 6.77 6.88
N SER A 413 1.03 5.79 7.09
CA SER A 413 0.71 4.64 7.93
C SER A 413 0.45 5.07 9.38
N LEU A 414 1.31 5.92 9.94
CA LEU A 414 1.07 6.51 11.26
C LEU A 414 -0.17 7.39 11.30
N PHE A 415 -0.45 8.14 10.22
CA PHE A 415 -1.70 8.89 10.11
C PHE A 415 -2.93 7.98 10.22
N MET A 416 -2.92 6.81 9.58
CA MET A 416 -4.00 5.82 9.69
C MET A 416 -4.19 5.32 11.13
N CYS A 417 -3.10 5.17 11.89
CA CYS A 417 -3.16 4.84 13.32
C CYS A 417 -3.83 5.98 14.12
N MET A 418 -3.40 7.22 13.91
CA MET A 418 -3.98 8.39 14.60
C MET A 418 -5.44 8.63 14.19
N PHE A 419 -5.80 8.31 12.94
CA PHE A 419 -7.19 8.31 12.48
C PHE A 419 -8.05 7.35 13.30
N GLY A 420 -7.54 6.15 13.64
CA GLY A 420 -8.23 5.19 14.51
C GLY A 420 -8.56 5.77 15.89
N VAL A 421 -7.63 6.51 16.49
CA VAL A 421 -7.90 7.22 17.77
C VAL A 421 -9.03 8.22 17.62
N ILE A 422 -8.93 9.11 16.62
CA ILE A 422 -9.91 10.17 16.38
C ILE A 422 -11.28 9.56 16.09
N ALA A 423 -11.34 8.50 15.29
CA ALA A 423 -12.57 7.82 14.92
C ALA A 423 -13.32 7.26 16.14
N VAL A 424 -12.60 6.51 17.00
CA VAL A 424 -13.18 5.90 18.20
C VAL A 424 -13.66 6.95 19.20
N VAL A 425 -12.88 8.01 19.42
CA VAL A 425 -13.27 9.08 20.35
C VAL A 425 -14.42 9.92 19.80
N ALA A 426 -14.40 10.24 18.50
CA ALA A 426 -15.45 11.03 17.86
C ALA A 426 -16.81 10.32 17.89
N MET A 427 -16.84 8.99 17.73
CA MET A 427 -18.07 8.20 17.70
C MET A 427 -18.39 7.50 19.02
N ALA A 428 -17.51 7.60 20.06
CA ALA A 428 -17.61 6.90 21.34
C ALA A 428 -17.75 5.37 21.19
N THR A 429 -17.09 4.81 20.20
CA THR A 429 -17.13 3.37 19.92
C THR A 429 -16.17 2.60 20.83
N PRO A 430 -16.42 1.30 21.09
CA PRO A 430 -15.53 0.48 21.89
C PRO A 430 -14.16 0.31 21.19
N SER A 431 -13.10 0.27 21.98
CA SER A 431 -11.77 -0.09 21.53
C SER A 431 -11.63 -1.62 21.44
N GLY A 432 -10.95 -2.15 20.43
CA GLY A 432 -10.68 -3.59 20.31
C GLY A 432 -10.71 -4.10 18.88
N ALA A 433 -10.83 -5.42 18.76
CA ALA A 433 -10.79 -6.08 17.46
C ALA A 433 -11.92 -5.62 16.50
N ASP A 434 -13.10 -5.33 17.05
CA ASP A 434 -14.28 -4.95 16.26
C ASP A 434 -14.43 -3.42 16.13
N ALA A 435 -13.40 -2.66 16.54
CA ALA A 435 -13.44 -1.19 16.56
C ALA A 435 -13.79 -0.58 15.19
N ILE A 436 -13.30 -1.17 14.10
CA ILE A 436 -13.58 -0.69 12.73
C ILE A 436 -15.07 -0.88 12.41
N GLU A 437 -15.59 -2.08 12.63
CA GLU A 437 -16.99 -2.40 12.31
C GLU A 437 -17.94 -1.58 13.18
N ALA A 438 -17.67 -1.48 14.48
CA ALA A 438 -18.41 -0.65 15.41
C ALA A 438 -18.40 0.83 14.98
N PHE A 439 -17.23 1.36 14.64
CA PHE A 439 -17.08 2.72 14.15
C PHE A 439 -17.90 2.99 12.89
N ILE A 440 -17.84 2.09 11.90
CA ILE A 440 -18.60 2.27 10.65
C ILE A 440 -20.10 2.17 10.91
N ARG A 441 -20.52 1.26 11.78
CA ARG A 441 -21.94 1.07 12.16
C ARG A 441 -22.49 2.32 12.84
N GLU A 442 -21.78 2.88 13.81
CA GLU A 442 -22.17 4.11 14.49
C GLU A 442 -22.16 5.30 13.53
N LEU A 443 -21.12 5.41 12.68
CA LEU A 443 -21.04 6.50 11.70
C LEU A 443 -22.16 6.42 10.65
N ALA A 444 -22.59 5.22 10.28
CA ALA A 444 -23.69 4.99 9.35
C ALA A 444 -25.07 5.20 10.00
N ALA A 445 -25.19 4.96 11.31
CA ALA A 445 -26.42 5.12 12.08
C ALA A 445 -26.67 6.59 12.51
N GLU A 446 -25.60 7.41 12.51
CA GLU A 446 -25.70 8.81 12.93
C GLU A 446 -26.52 9.62 11.92
N ASP A 447 -27.66 10.16 12.36
CA ASP A 447 -28.52 11.01 11.52
C ASP A 447 -27.97 12.45 11.40
N ASN A 448 -26.75 12.55 10.89
CA ASN A 448 -26.02 13.80 10.73
C ASN A 448 -25.33 13.85 9.36
N ALA A 449 -25.55 14.93 8.62
CA ALA A 449 -24.95 15.14 7.31
C ALA A 449 -23.41 15.09 7.33
N MET A 450 -22.76 15.56 8.41
CA MET A 450 -21.31 15.52 8.55
C MET A 450 -20.80 14.09 8.75
N ALA A 451 -21.53 13.27 9.52
CA ALA A 451 -21.23 11.85 9.69
C ALA A 451 -21.38 11.09 8.36
N SER A 452 -22.46 11.31 7.62
CA SER A 452 -22.68 10.74 6.29
C SER A 452 -21.58 11.15 5.29
N ALA A 453 -21.16 12.42 5.31
CA ALA A 453 -20.07 12.92 4.48
C ALA A 453 -18.71 12.31 4.88
N ALA A 454 -18.44 12.15 6.18
CA ALA A 454 -17.24 11.50 6.68
C ALA A 454 -17.17 10.03 6.23
N LEU A 455 -18.30 9.31 6.31
CA LEU A 455 -18.41 7.93 5.81
C LEU A 455 -18.18 7.85 4.31
N ALA A 456 -18.77 8.74 3.52
CA ALA A 456 -18.57 8.77 2.06
C ALA A 456 -17.11 8.99 1.69
N LEU A 457 -16.44 9.94 2.35
CA LEU A 457 -15.01 10.22 2.13
C LEU A 457 -14.12 9.06 2.59
N LEU A 458 -14.45 8.43 3.72
CA LEU A 458 -13.75 7.23 4.18
C LEU A 458 -13.85 6.09 3.17
N LEU A 459 -15.03 5.83 2.62
CA LEU A 459 -15.24 4.82 1.59
C LEU A 459 -14.46 5.12 0.31
N VAL A 460 -14.36 6.38 -0.09
CA VAL A 460 -13.49 6.79 -1.21
C VAL A 460 -12.04 6.39 -0.94
N SER A 461 -11.53 6.59 0.29
CA SER A 461 -10.19 6.15 0.67
C SER A 461 -10.05 4.64 0.64
N VAL A 462 -10.99 3.91 1.23
CA VAL A 462 -11.01 2.44 1.30
C VAL A 462 -10.95 1.83 -0.09
N PHE A 463 -11.80 2.29 -1.01
CA PHE A 463 -11.80 1.79 -2.39
C PHE A 463 -10.54 2.20 -3.15
N ALA A 464 -10.00 3.39 -2.91
CA ALA A 464 -8.75 3.84 -3.53
C ALA A 464 -7.57 2.98 -3.09
N ILE A 465 -7.44 2.68 -1.79
CA ILE A 465 -6.41 1.80 -1.23
C ILE A 465 -6.53 0.40 -1.82
N ALA A 466 -7.72 -0.20 -1.70
CA ALA A 466 -7.97 -1.56 -2.14
C ALA A 466 -7.68 -1.73 -3.64
N LEU A 467 -8.19 -0.81 -4.47
CA LEU A 467 -8.01 -0.86 -5.91
C LEU A 467 -6.53 -0.72 -6.31
N SER A 468 -5.79 0.20 -5.66
CA SER A 468 -4.37 0.42 -5.91
C SER A 468 -3.53 -0.82 -5.58
N THR A 469 -3.79 -1.43 -4.43
CA THR A 469 -3.05 -2.61 -3.97
C THR A 469 -3.38 -3.83 -4.81
N MET A 470 -4.66 -4.16 -4.94
CA MET A 470 -5.10 -5.37 -5.65
C MET A 470 -4.69 -5.35 -7.12
N SER A 471 -4.83 -4.20 -7.82
CA SER A 471 -4.45 -4.12 -9.23
C SER A 471 -2.95 -4.26 -9.45
N SER A 472 -2.14 -3.70 -8.54
CA SER A 472 -0.68 -3.85 -8.58
C SER A 472 -0.26 -5.30 -8.35
N LEU A 473 -0.86 -5.97 -7.35
CA LEU A 473 -0.65 -7.39 -7.05
C LEU A 473 -1.08 -8.27 -8.23
N PHE A 474 -2.25 -7.99 -8.80
CA PHE A 474 -2.75 -8.72 -9.97
C PHE A 474 -1.82 -8.58 -11.18
N SER A 475 -1.34 -7.37 -11.47
CA SER A 475 -0.35 -7.12 -12.53
C SER A 475 0.97 -7.87 -12.28
N ALA A 476 1.45 -7.89 -11.03
CA ALA A 476 2.66 -8.61 -10.64
C ALA A 476 2.52 -10.13 -10.80
N SER A 477 1.36 -10.69 -10.44
CA SER A 477 1.07 -12.10 -10.66
C SER A 477 1.06 -12.46 -12.13
N LEU A 478 0.40 -11.67 -12.97
CA LEU A 478 0.38 -11.91 -14.42
C LEU A 478 1.78 -11.84 -15.03
N CYS A 479 2.61 -10.90 -14.57
CA CYS A 479 4.01 -10.79 -14.97
C CYS A 479 4.79 -12.06 -14.60
N THR A 480 4.66 -12.52 -13.35
CA THR A 480 5.29 -13.74 -12.86
C THR A 480 4.83 -14.98 -13.64
N VAL A 481 3.53 -15.13 -13.87
CA VAL A 481 2.99 -16.24 -14.65
C VAL A 481 3.54 -16.22 -16.08
N ARG A 482 3.57 -15.05 -16.72
CA ARG A 482 4.02 -14.91 -18.11
C ARG A 482 5.51 -15.23 -18.29
N TYR A 483 6.35 -14.71 -17.41
CA TYR A 483 7.80 -14.80 -17.59
C TYR A 483 8.43 -16.04 -16.94
N ASP A 484 7.84 -16.56 -15.87
CA ASP A 484 8.48 -17.60 -15.08
C ASP A 484 7.72 -18.93 -15.10
N VAL A 485 6.38 -18.89 -14.92
CA VAL A 485 5.58 -20.11 -14.83
C VAL A 485 5.30 -20.70 -16.21
N LEU A 486 4.79 -19.87 -17.13
CA LEU A 486 4.41 -20.34 -18.47
C LEU A 486 5.57 -20.99 -19.26
N PRO A 487 6.81 -20.42 -19.26
CA PRO A 487 7.92 -21.06 -19.95
C PRO A 487 8.33 -22.41 -19.36
N ALA A 488 8.09 -22.66 -18.08
CA ALA A 488 8.42 -23.91 -17.43
C ALA A 488 7.49 -25.05 -17.88
N PHE A 489 6.19 -24.76 -18.11
CA PHE A 489 5.20 -25.77 -18.51
C PHE A 489 4.98 -25.88 -20.02
N TRP A 490 5.15 -24.77 -20.76
CA TRP A 490 4.93 -24.70 -22.21
C TRP A 490 6.01 -23.88 -22.92
N PRO A 491 7.26 -24.39 -22.99
CA PRO A 491 8.39 -23.66 -23.55
C PRO A 491 8.17 -23.25 -25.01
N GLU A 492 7.55 -24.12 -25.83
CA GLU A 492 7.26 -23.83 -27.24
C GLU A 492 6.25 -22.68 -27.39
N ARG A 493 5.18 -22.66 -26.59
CA ARG A 493 4.20 -21.59 -26.61
C ARG A 493 4.78 -20.27 -26.08
N ALA A 494 5.67 -20.34 -25.12
CA ALA A 494 6.34 -19.16 -24.57
C ALA A 494 7.29 -18.53 -25.59
N SER A 495 8.06 -19.34 -26.35
CA SER A 495 8.93 -18.87 -27.43
C SER A 495 8.13 -18.35 -28.63
N ALA A 496 7.07 -19.05 -29.05
CA ALA A 496 6.15 -18.59 -30.10
C ALA A 496 5.49 -17.26 -29.73
N ALA A 497 5.03 -17.09 -28.49
CA ALA A 497 4.44 -15.85 -28.01
C ALA A 497 5.44 -14.68 -27.94
N ALA A 498 6.73 -14.94 -27.78
CA ALA A 498 7.78 -13.93 -27.87
C ALA A 498 7.98 -13.46 -29.33
N GLN A 499 7.75 -14.33 -30.29
CA GLN A 499 7.96 -14.06 -31.72
C GLN A 499 6.70 -13.53 -32.45
N THR A 500 5.49 -13.93 -32.02
CA THR A 500 4.25 -13.68 -32.75
C THR A 500 3.55 -12.36 -32.47
N GLY A 501 4.10 -11.46 -31.66
CA GLY A 501 3.60 -10.10 -31.48
C GLY A 501 2.35 -9.97 -30.60
N GLU A 502 1.70 -8.82 -30.70
CA GLU A 502 0.69 -8.29 -29.80
C GLU A 502 -0.53 -9.20 -29.52
N GLY A 503 -1.07 -9.82 -30.56
CA GLY A 503 -2.33 -10.59 -30.46
C GLY A 503 -2.25 -11.80 -29.54
N THR A 504 -1.13 -12.52 -29.56
CA THR A 504 -0.91 -13.72 -28.76
C THR A 504 -0.66 -13.38 -27.29
N THR A 505 0.16 -12.34 -27.01
CA THR A 505 0.39 -11.86 -25.65
C THR A 505 -0.93 -11.41 -25.00
N ARG A 506 -1.74 -10.66 -25.69
CA ARG A 506 -3.05 -10.20 -25.19
C ARG A 506 -4.00 -11.35 -24.90
N ARG A 507 -4.10 -12.35 -25.78
CA ARG A 507 -4.95 -13.54 -25.55
C ARG A 507 -4.50 -14.34 -24.33
N LEU A 508 -3.20 -14.54 -24.15
CA LEU A 508 -2.64 -15.23 -23.00
C LEU A 508 -2.88 -14.47 -21.68
N VAL A 509 -2.74 -13.15 -21.70
CA VAL A 509 -3.04 -12.29 -20.54
C VAL A 509 -4.51 -12.35 -20.18
N MET A 510 -5.41 -12.27 -21.18
CA MET A 510 -6.86 -12.33 -20.94
C MET A 510 -7.29 -13.71 -20.42
N ALA A 511 -6.77 -14.80 -20.97
CA ALA A 511 -7.10 -16.15 -20.51
C ALA A 511 -6.50 -16.43 -19.12
N GLY A 512 -5.22 -16.16 -18.93
CA GLY A 512 -4.52 -16.35 -17.64
C GLY A 512 -5.09 -15.45 -16.55
N GLY A 513 -5.35 -14.19 -16.87
CA GLY A 513 -5.96 -13.22 -15.95
C GLY A 513 -7.40 -13.59 -15.59
N GLY A 514 -8.19 -14.07 -16.56
CA GLY A 514 -9.54 -14.57 -16.30
C GLY A 514 -9.53 -15.76 -15.34
N LEU A 515 -8.65 -16.74 -15.56
CA LEU A 515 -8.51 -17.89 -14.65
C LEU A 515 -8.07 -17.43 -13.25
N TYR A 516 -7.10 -16.53 -13.18
CA TYR A 516 -6.62 -16.01 -11.89
C TYR A 516 -7.71 -15.22 -11.15
N LEU A 517 -8.54 -14.44 -11.87
CA LEU A 517 -9.71 -13.78 -11.30
C LEU A 517 -10.71 -14.79 -10.72
N VAL A 518 -11.01 -15.87 -11.44
CA VAL A 518 -11.90 -16.92 -10.94
C VAL A 518 -11.35 -17.52 -9.63
N MET A 519 -10.03 -17.76 -9.56
CA MET A 519 -9.38 -18.26 -8.33
C MET A 519 -9.49 -17.25 -7.18
N ILE A 520 -9.32 -15.95 -7.44
CA ILE A 520 -9.46 -14.88 -6.43
C ILE A 520 -10.90 -14.83 -5.92
N VAL A 521 -11.90 -14.80 -6.80
CA VAL A 521 -13.31 -14.72 -6.42
C VAL A 521 -13.75 -15.98 -5.67
N ALA A 522 -13.38 -17.16 -6.15
CA ALA A 522 -13.70 -18.41 -5.45
C ALA A 522 -13.03 -18.45 -4.07
N GLY A 523 -11.75 -18.09 -3.98
CA GLY A 523 -11.02 -18.02 -2.71
C GLY A 523 -11.63 -17.01 -1.74
N PHE A 524 -12.06 -15.84 -2.23
CA PHE A 524 -12.77 -14.85 -1.42
C PHE A 524 -14.11 -15.39 -0.89
N LEU A 525 -14.94 -15.99 -1.75
CA LEU A 525 -16.24 -16.53 -1.35
C LEU A 525 -16.10 -17.69 -0.34
N ILE A 526 -15.09 -18.55 -0.52
CA ILE A 526 -14.77 -19.61 0.44
C ILE A 526 -14.31 -18.99 1.77
N ALA A 527 -13.41 -18.01 1.73
CA ALA A 527 -12.90 -17.37 2.93
C ALA A 527 -14.00 -16.61 3.69
N ASP A 528 -14.85 -15.86 2.98
CA ASP A 528 -15.97 -15.11 3.58
C ASP A 528 -17.01 -16.06 4.21
N ALA A 529 -17.31 -17.21 3.55
CA ALA A 529 -18.30 -18.18 4.04
C ALA A 529 -17.81 -19.02 5.23
N TYR A 530 -16.54 -19.45 5.23
CA TYR A 530 -16.03 -20.42 6.20
C TYR A 530 -15.16 -19.83 7.30
N LEU A 531 -14.41 -18.78 7.02
CA LEU A 531 -13.46 -18.27 8.01
C LEU A 531 -14.07 -17.24 8.95
N GLN A 532 -15.16 -16.57 8.56
CA GLN A 532 -15.82 -15.50 9.33
C GLN A 532 -14.79 -14.57 10.02
N ILE A 533 -13.71 -14.30 9.29
CA ILE A 533 -12.54 -13.61 9.83
C ILE A 533 -12.92 -12.16 10.14
N SER A 534 -12.93 -11.80 11.42
CA SER A 534 -12.89 -10.40 11.83
C SER A 534 -11.54 -9.84 11.40
N PHE A 535 -11.55 -8.69 10.75
CA PHE A 535 -10.38 -8.03 10.15
C PHE A 535 -9.24 -7.74 11.15
N ALA A 536 -9.59 -7.51 12.40
CA ALA A 536 -8.63 -7.26 13.47
C ALA A 536 -8.28 -8.53 14.25
N SER A 537 -8.77 -9.69 13.81
CA SER A 537 -8.48 -10.93 14.50
C SER A 537 -7.04 -11.38 14.24
N SER A 538 -6.50 -12.06 15.22
CA SER A 538 -5.21 -12.74 15.09
C SER A 538 -5.20 -13.78 13.96
N GLU A 539 -6.37 -14.31 13.55
CA GLU A 539 -6.52 -15.19 12.40
C GLU A 539 -6.23 -14.49 11.07
N PHE A 540 -6.68 -13.23 10.92
CA PHE A 540 -6.35 -12.44 9.73
C PHE A 540 -4.86 -12.17 9.64
N LEU A 541 -4.23 -11.79 10.76
CA LEU A 541 -2.78 -11.60 10.83
C LEU A 541 -2.04 -12.91 10.55
N ALA A 542 -2.56 -14.06 11.01
CA ALA A 542 -1.99 -15.37 10.75
C ALA A 542 -1.97 -15.68 9.25
N LEU A 543 -3.09 -15.42 8.59
CA LEU A 543 -3.19 -15.57 7.13
C LEU A 543 -2.15 -14.69 6.42
N LEU A 544 -2.08 -13.42 6.76
CA LEU A 544 -1.12 -12.49 6.17
C LEU A 544 0.33 -12.94 6.40
N PHE A 545 0.69 -13.36 7.60
CA PHE A 545 2.05 -13.78 7.92
C PHE A 545 2.46 -15.06 7.19
N ALA A 546 1.54 -16.03 7.03
CA ALA A 546 1.82 -17.23 6.24
C ALA A 546 2.23 -16.87 4.80
N PHE A 547 1.55 -15.89 4.20
CA PHE A 547 1.84 -15.46 2.83
C PHE A 547 3.06 -14.55 2.73
N TYR A 548 3.25 -13.63 3.67
CA TYR A 548 4.47 -12.83 3.70
C TYR A 548 5.71 -13.70 3.89
N CYS A 549 5.65 -14.76 4.71
CA CYS A 549 6.75 -15.70 4.89
C CYS A 549 7.14 -16.40 3.57
N ALA A 550 6.18 -16.69 2.68
CA ALA A 550 6.49 -17.24 1.36
C ALA A 550 7.36 -16.30 0.51
N GLN A 551 7.19 -14.98 0.63
CA GLN A 551 8.05 -13.99 -0.04
C GLN A 551 9.34 -13.71 0.73
N LEU A 552 9.29 -13.65 2.06
CA LEU A 552 10.47 -13.42 2.90
C LEU A 552 11.53 -14.53 2.78
N ALA A 553 11.14 -15.74 2.37
CA ALA A 553 12.05 -16.83 2.06
C ALA A 553 13.09 -16.46 0.98
N PHE A 554 12.81 -15.45 0.16
CA PHE A 554 13.73 -14.95 -0.89
C PHE A 554 14.86 -14.09 -0.33
N VAL A 555 14.68 -13.49 0.84
CA VAL A 555 15.58 -12.49 1.40
C VAL A 555 17.04 -12.94 1.46
N PRO A 556 17.39 -14.13 1.98
CA PRO A 556 18.77 -14.59 2.03
C PRO A 556 19.38 -14.74 0.64
N LEU A 557 18.59 -15.16 -0.35
CA LEU A 557 19.04 -15.38 -1.72
C LEU A 557 19.18 -14.10 -2.55
N VAL A 558 18.41 -13.06 -2.20
CA VAL A 558 18.54 -11.73 -2.83
C VAL A 558 19.68 -10.94 -2.19
N LEU A 559 19.79 -10.94 -0.87
CA LEU A 559 20.80 -10.17 -0.14
C LEU A 559 22.19 -10.81 -0.18
N GLY A 560 22.29 -12.14 -0.19
CA GLY A 560 23.56 -12.86 -0.18
C GLY A 560 24.53 -12.43 -1.29
N PRO A 561 24.13 -12.45 -2.58
CA PRO A 561 24.99 -11.99 -3.69
C PRO A 561 25.36 -10.51 -3.62
N VAL A 562 24.49 -9.68 -3.03
CA VAL A 562 24.74 -8.24 -2.87
C VAL A 562 25.80 -7.99 -1.83
N MET A 563 25.69 -8.67 -0.69
CA MET A 563 26.64 -8.55 0.42
C MET A 563 28.01 -9.16 0.08
N ALA A 564 28.06 -10.11 -0.85
CA ALA A 564 29.32 -10.70 -1.33
C ALA A 564 30.27 -9.72 -1.99
N ARG A 565 29.72 -8.68 -2.62
CA ARG A 565 30.53 -7.65 -3.31
C ARG A 565 31.18 -6.67 -2.33
N THR A 566 30.70 -6.62 -1.10
CA THR A 566 31.19 -5.71 -0.07
C THR A 566 32.10 -6.38 0.97
N SER A 567 32.03 -7.71 1.08
CA SER A 567 32.84 -8.49 2.03
C SER A 567 33.18 -9.86 1.43
N ALA A 568 34.42 -10.30 1.55
CA ALA A 568 34.93 -11.56 1.00
C ALA A 568 34.21 -12.84 1.50
N GLY A 569 33.19 -12.67 2.31
CA GLY A 569 32.44 -13.71 3.01
C GLY A 569 31.07 -14.09 2.41
N PHE A 570 30.40 -13.26 1.61
CA PHE A 570 29.07 -13.52 1.07
C PHE A 570 29.14 -13.80 -0.43
N GLY A 571 28.42 -14.79 -0.93
CA GLY A 571 28.44 -15.21 -2.34
C GLY A 571 27.18 -15.92 -2.75
N THR A 572 27.24 -16.57 -3.87
CA THR A 572 26.16 -17.40 -4.39
C THR A 572 26.20 -18.79 -3.77
N VAL A 573 25.06 -19.46 -3.71
CA VAL A 573 24.94 -20.88 -3.32
C VAL A 573 24.53 -21.70 -4.54
N SER A 574 24.70 -23.04 -4.49
CA SER A 574 24.24 -23.89 -5.58
C SER A 574 22.71 -23.89 -5.69
N ALA A 575 22.17 -24.21 -6.87
CA ALA A 575 20.73 -24.29 -7.13
C ALA A 575 20.01 -25.24 -6.16
N ARG A 576 20.62 -26.36 -5.78
CA ARG A 576 20.08 -27.30 -4.80
C ARG A 576 19.90 -26.63 -3.43
N TRP A 577 20.91 -25.91 -2.97
CA TRP A 577 20.83 -25.16 -1.72
C TRP A 577 19.84 -24.02 -1.80
N ALA A 578 19.73 -23.33 -2.93
CA ALA A 578 18.72 -22.30 -3.12
C ALA A 578 17.28 -22.86 -2.97
N LEU A 579 17.01 -24.04 -3.55
CA LEU A 579 15.72 -24.73 -3.37
C LEU A 579 15.46 -25.12 -1.92
N VAL A 580 16.48 -25.66 -1.23
CA VAL A 580 16.36 -26.03 0.20
C VAL A 580 16.08 -24.78 1.06
N ILE A 581 16.80 -23.70 0.83
CA ILE A 581 16.60 -22.42 1.55
C ILE A 581 15.18 -21.92 1.35
N LEU A 582 14.71 -21.84 0.10
CA LEU A 582 13.34 -21.41 -0.21
C LEU A 582 12.29 -22.29 0.47
N GLY A 583 12.42 -23.62 0.31
CA GLY A 583 11.45 -24.57 0.83
C GLY A 583 11.41 -24.58 2.35
N VAL A 584 12.55 -24.71 3.02
CA VAL A 584 12.61 -24.77 4.48
C VAL A 584 12.16 -23.46 5.11
N SER A 585 12.61 -22.31 4.55
CA SER A 585 12.21 -21.00 5.09
C SER A 585 10.70 -20.77 5.01
N ALA A 586 10.10 -21.07 3.86
CA ALA A 586 8.66 -20.94 3.69
C ALA A 586 7.89 -21.91 4.63
N VAL A 587 8.33 -23.18 4.71
CA VAL A 587 7.71 -24.18 5.59
C VAL A 587 7.81 -23.80 7.06
N MET A 588 8.95 -23.28 7.52
CA MET A 588 9.11 -22.87 8.93
C MET A 588 8.18 -21.72 9.29
N GLY A 589 7.98 -20.75 8.39
CA GLY A 589 7.01 -19.68 8.60
C GLY A 589 5.57 -20.19 8.65
N VAL A 590 5.18 -21.02 7.68
CA VAL A 590 3.84 -21.61 7.63
C VAL A 590 3.58 -22.55 8.81
N LEU A 591 4.57 -23.34 9.22
CA LEU A 591 4.47 -24.22 10.38
C LEU A 591 4.19 -23.44 11.66
N ALA A 592 4.88 -22.33 11.90
CA ALA A 592 4.62 -21.47 13.05
C ALA A 592 3.16 -20.96 13.06
N VAL A 593 2.65 -20.51 11.89
CA VAL A 593 1.24 -20.11 11.76
C VAL A 593 0.29 -21.30 12.00
N THR A 594 0.61 -22.46 11.50
CA THR A 594 -0.22 -23.67 11.70
C THR A 594 -0.29 -24.05 13.18
N ILE A 595 0.85 -23.98 13.90
CA ILE A 595 0.88 -24.23 15.35
C ILE A 595 0.05 -23.16 16.08
N TYR A 596 0.12 -21.88 15.66
CA TYR A 596 -0.77 -20.85 16.21
C TYR A 596 -2.25 -21.20 16.02
N VAL A 597 -2.67 -21.60 14.82
CA VAL A 597 -4.08 -21.95 14.54
C VAL A 597 -4.52 -23.12 15.42
N ALA A 598 -3.64 -24.10 15.65
CA ALA A 598 -3.94 -25.28 16.47
C ALA A 598 -3.94 -24.97 17.99
N THR A 599 -3.04 -24.10 18.45
CA THR A 599 -2.85 -23.87 19.90
C THR A 599 -3.47 -22.57 20.41
N ARG A 600 -3.82 -21.67 19.50
CA ARG A 600 -4.26 -20.28 19.78
C ARG A 600 -3.24 -19.47 20.59
N ASN A 601 -1.99 -19.88 20.63
CA ASN A 601 -0.93 -19.17 21.30
C ASN A 601 -0.29 -18.15 20.34
N GLU A 602 -0.54 -16.87 20.56
CA GLU A 602 -0.07 -15.76 19.72
C GLU A 602 1.46 -15.69 19.57
N SER A 603 2.22 -16.25 20.53
CA SER A 603 3.67 -16.30 20.40
C SER A 603 4.13 -17.04 19.15
N TRP A 604 3.41 -18.06 18.70
CA TRP A 604 3.70 -18.79 17.47
C TRP A 604 3.38 -17.97 16.22
N LEU A 605 2.30 -17.18 16.26
CA LEU A 605 1.99 -16.26 15.17
C LEU A 605 3.14 -15.28 14.93
N TRP A 606 3.60 -14.64 16.00
CA TRP A 606 4.70 -13.69 15.93
C TRP A 606 6.06 -14.35 15.62
N ALA A 607 6.23 -15.64 15.95
CA ALA A 607 7.42 -16.41 15.61
C ALA A 607 7.54 -16.72 14.10
N ALA A 608 6.48 -16.62 13.32
CA ALA A 608 6.48 -17.02 11.92
C ALA A 608 7.55 -16.28 11.08
N VAL A 609 7.63 -14.97 11.22
CA VAL A 609 8.60 -14.13 10.48
C VAL A 609 10.05 -14.42 10.89
N PRO A 610 10.40 -14.38 12.20
CA PRO A 610 11.75 -14.74 12.64
C PRO A 610 12.14 -16.18 12.29
N ALA A 611 11.23 -17.15 12.38
CA ALA A 611 11.49 -18.55 12.03
C ALA A 611 11.79 -18.69 10.52
N CYS A 612 11.02 -18.04 9.67
CA CYS A 612 11.24 -18.02 8.23
C CYS A 612 12.62 -17.43 7.88
N LEU A 613 12.88 -16.22 8.33
CA LEU A 613 14.14 -15.52 8.02
C LEU A 613 15.34 -16.17 8.69
N GLY A 614 15.23 -16.56 9.96
CA GLY A 614 16.31 -17.19 10.72
C GLY A 614 16.75 -18.53 10.11
N SER A 615 15.79 -19.40 9.77
CA SER A 615 16.11 -20.66 9.09
C SER A 615 16.75 -20.43 7.72
N GLY A 616 16.25 -19.44 6.95
CA GLY A 616 16.78 -19.10 5.64
C GLY A 616 18.23 -18.59 5.70
N PHE A 617 18.53 -17.65 6.59
CA PHE A 617 19.88 -17.15 6.77
C PHE A 617 20.84 -18.21 7.33
N LEU A 618 20.38 -19.03 8.29
CA LEU A 618 21.17 -20.14 8.83
C LEU A 618 21.57 -21.11 7.71
N LEU A 619 20.61 -21.56 6.92
CA LEU A 619 20.88 -22.48 5.81
C LEU A 619 21.76 -21.83 4.75
N PHE A 620 21.61 -20.54 4.48
CA PHE A 620 22.44 -19.81 3.56
C PHE A 620 23.91 -19.80 4.03
N VAL A 621 24.17 -19.56 5.30
CA VAL A 621 25.50 -19.60 5.91
C VAL A 621 26.08 -21.03 5.86
N MET A 622 25.27 -22.05 6.19
CA MET A 622 25.67 -23.45 6.13
C MET A 622 26.04 -23.87 4.69
N ALA A 623 25.22 -23.51 3.71
CA ALA A 623 25.45 -23.83 2.30
C ALA A 623 26.77 -23.26 1.78
N ARG A 624 27.24 -22.16 2.35
CA ARG A 624 28.52 -21.55 2.02
C ARG A 624 29.71 -22.23 2.67
N ARG A 625 29.56 -22.71 3.89
CA ARG A 625 30.62 -23.45 4.59
C ARG A 625 30.83 -24.84 4.00
N TRP A 626 29.78 -25.41 3.39
CA TRP A 626 29.85 -26.70 2.68
C TRP A 626 29.52 -26.51 1.20
N PRO A 627 30.44 -25.92 0.42
CA PRO A 627 30.23 -25.83 -1.02
C PRO A 627 30.20 -27.26 -1.56
N GLY A 628 29.06 -27.72 -2.02
CA GLY A 628 28.96 -28.96 -2.79
C GLY A 628 29.94 -28.86 -3.96
N LYS A 629 30.45 -30.00 -4.46
CA LYS A 629 31.37 -30.04 -5.62
C LYS A 629 30.86 -29.05 -6.69
N PRO A 630 31.76 -28.17 -7.19
CA PRO A 630 31.36 -27.26 -8.26
C PRO A 630 30.77 -28.10 -9.41
N PRO A 631 29.70 -27.63 -10.08
CA PRO A 631 29.22 -28.31 -11.27
C PRO A 631 30.41 -28.43 -12.22
N ALA A 632 30.63 -29.65 -12.75
CA ALA A 632 31.63 -29.85 -13.79
C ALA A 632 31.36 -28.82 -14.88
N ALA A 633 32.40 -28.05 -15.23
CA ALA A 633 32.28 -27.04 -16.28
C ALA A 633 31.84 -27.77 -17.56
N ALA A 634 30.60 -27.51 -18.00
CA ALA A 634 30.05 -28.00 -19.24
C ALA A 634 30.27 -26.96 -20.34
#